data_79d49bf4db0929fa76fc93589d83dc15
#
_entry.id   79d49bf4db0929fa76fc93589d83dc15
#
_cell.length_a   1.000
_cell.length_b   1.000
_cell.length_c   1.000
_cell.angle_alpha   90.00
_cell.angle_beta   90.00
_cell.angle_gamma   90.00
#
_symmetry.space_group_name_H-M   'P 1'
#
loop_
_entity.id
_entity.type
_entity.pdbx_description
1 polymer ?
#
loop_
_entity_poly.entity_id
_entity_poly.type
_entity_poly.pdbx_seq_one_letter_code
_entity_poly.pdbx_strand_id
1 'polypeptide(L)'
;CSAGTYIRSIARDLGSSLGVGGHLISLRRSLVAPFSLSDCSSLESPEIRPLASEISKVMSVRNVDLLEVKELSFGRSLSASNSDGPVVAIAPDGKVAAILENREHGAQPVAVFIS
;
A
#
# COMPACT_ATOMS: atom_id res chain seq x y z
N CYS A 1 -1.08 -7.07 -16.08
CA CYS A 1 -0.89 -5.78 -16.79
C CYS A 1 -0.30 -4.74 -15.83
N SER A 2 0.34 -3.71 -16.36
CA SER A 2 0.90 -2.60 -15.60
C SER A 2 -0.20 -1.71 -15.00
N ALA A 3 0.17 -0.90 -14.00
CA ALA A 3 -0.73 0.12 -13.44
C ALA A 3 -1.19 1.09 -14.55
N GLY A 4 -2.44 1.53 -14.45
CA GLY A 4 -3.06 2.40 -15.46
C GLY A 4 -3.60 1.70 -16.72
N THR A 5 -3.43 0.39 -16.87
CA THR A 5 -3.96 -0.35 -18.02
C THR A 5 -5.47 -0.57 -17.87
N TYR A 6 -6.23 -0.09 -18.85
CA TYR A 6 -7.68 -0.28 -18.94
C TYR A 6 -8.03 -1.46 -19.85
N ILE A 7 -8.30 -2.63 -19.29
CA ILE A 7 -8.60 -3.86 -20.06
C ILE A 7 -9.84 -3.68 -20.98
N ARG A 8 -10.84 -2.91 -20.53
CA ARG A 8 -12.00 -2.57 -21.35
C ARG A 8 -11.61 -1.78 -22.61
N SER A 9 -10.62 -0.89 -22.50
CA SER A 9 -10.13 -0.12 -23.66
C SER A 9 -9.43 -1.02 -24.66
N ILE A 10 -8.69 -2.02 -24.23
CA ILE A 10 -8.04 -2.99 -25.10
C ILE A 10 -9.09 -3.71 -25.97
N ALA A 11 -10.19 -4.17 -25.39
CA ALA A 11 -11.26 -4.83 -26.15
C ALA A 11 -11.90 -3.89 -27.18
N ARG A 12 -12.18 -2.63 -26.79
CA ARG A 12 -12.71 -1.59 -27.69
C ARG A 12 -11.75 -1.29 -28.84
N ASP A 13 -10.47 -1.07 -28.52
CA ASP A 13 -9.48 -0.64 -29.49
C ASP A 13 -9.16 -1.76 -30.49
N LEU A 14 -9.12 -3.02 -30.02
CA LEU A 14 -9.01 -4.20 -30.87
C LEU A 14 -10.22 -4.32 -31.82
N GLY A 15 -11.44 -4.18 -31.28
CA GLY A 15 -12.65 -4.22 -32.07
C GLY A 15 -12.70 -3.11 -33.14
N SER A 16 -12.24 -1.90 -32.79
CA SER A 16 -12.12 -0.78 -33.73
C SER A 16 -11.11 -1.08 -34.84
N SER A 17 -9.96 -1.64 -34.49
CA SER A 17 -8.93 -2.01 -35.48
C SER A 17 -9.39 -3.09 -36.47
N LEU A 18 -10.28 -3.99 -36.02
CA LEU A 18 -10.89 -5.03 -36.86
C LEU A 18 -12.15 -4.55 -37.60
N GLY A 19 -12.63 -3.33 -37.37
CA GLY A 19 -13.82 -2.76 -37.99
C GLY A 19 -15.17 -3.38 -37.53
N VAL A 20 -15.18 -4.13 -36.41
CA VAL A 20 -16.35 -4.86 -35.91
C VAL A 20 -16.87 -4.35 -34.56
N GLY A 21 -16.12 -3.44 -33.90
CA GLY A 21 -16.37 -3.06 -32.52
C GLY A 21 -16.01 -4.17 -31.54
N GLY A 22 -15.97 -3.84 -30.24
CA GLY A 22 -15.63 -4.84 -29.21
C GLY A 22 -15.93 -4.37 -27.79
N HIS A 23 -16.30 -5.31 -26.93
CA HIS A 23 -16.51 -5.08 -25.50
C HIS A 23 -16.21 -6.35 -24.71
N LEU A 24 -15.99 -6.20 -23.40
CA LEU A 24 -15.84 -7.36 -22.50
C LEU A 24 -17.24 -7.83 -22.04
N ILE A 25 -17.45 -9.14 -22.06
CA ILE A 25 -18.63 -9.79 -21.48
C ILE A 25 -18.42 -10.15 -19.99
N SER A 26 -17.16 -10.33 -19.57
CA SER A 26 -16.80 -10.55 -18.18
C SER A 26 -15.38 -10.06 -17.90
N LEU A 27 -15.14 -9.67 -16.66
CA LEU A 27 -13.82 -9.30 -16.16
C LEU A 27 -13.70 -9.70 -14.70
N ARG A 28 -12.68 -10.48 -14.36
CA ARG A 28 -12.39 -10.85 -12.98
C ARG A 28 -10.95 -10.48 -12.65
N ARG A 29 -10.78 -9.66 -11.62
CA ARG A 29 -9.46 -9.35 -11.06
C ARG A 29 -9.11 -10.39 -10.01
N SER A 30 -8.10 -11.21 -10.26
CA SER A 30 -7.66 -12.28 -9.37
C SER A 30 -6.47 -11.89 -8.49
N LEU A 31 -5.75 -10.83 -8.88
CA LEU A 31 -4.55 -10.35 -8.19
C LEU A 31 -4.42 -8.84 -8.31
N VAL A 32 -4.11 -8.18 -7.21
CA VAL A 32 -3.53 -6.84 -7.14
C VAL A 32 -2.29 -6.97 -6.26
N ALA A 33 -1.13 -7.22 -6.88
CA ALA A 33 0.07 -7.58 -6.14
C ALA A 33 0.35 -6.64 -4.96
N PRO A 34 0.67 -7.20 -3.77
CA PRO A 34 0.84 -8.61 -3.45
C PRO A 34 -0.46 -9.34 -3.05
N PHE A 35 -1.63 -8.71 -3.11
CA PHE A 35 -2.92 -9.25 -2.65
C PHE A 35 -3.58 -10.09 -3.73
N SER A 36 -3.93 -11.33 -3.38
CA SER A 36 -4.65 -12.27 -4.26
C SER A 36 -6.13 -12.38 -3.87
N LEU A 37 -6.93 -12.96 -4.75
CA LEU A 37 -8.34 -13.20 -4.46
C LEU A 37 -8.54 -14.17 -3.28
N SER A 38 -7.60 -15.09 -3.04
CA SER A 38 -7.61 -15.99 -1.87
C SER A 38 -7.39 -15.28 -0.54
N ASP A 39 -6.85 -14.03 -0.56
CA ASP A 39 -6.68 -13.19 0.63
C ASP A 39 -7.95 -12.39 0.98
N CYS A 40 -8.97 -12.43 0.12
CA CYS A 40 -10.19 -11.67 0.31
C CYS A 40 -11.23 -12.47 1.10
N SER A 41 -11.96 -11.79 1.98
CA SER A 41 -13.18 -12.28 2.58
C SER A 41 -14.41 -11.95 1.73
N SER A 42 -15.57 -12.55 2.03
CA SER A 42 -16.83 -12.20 1.34
C SER A 42 -17.35 -10.83 1.81
N LEU A 43 -18.16 -10.19 0.98
CA LEU A 43 -18.80 -8.91 1.34
C LEU A 43 -19.85 -9.06 2.43
N GLU A 44 -20.47 -10.24 2.53
CA GLU A 44 -21.47 -10.55 3.56
C GLU A 44 -20.84 -10.77 4.94
N SER A 45 -19.56 -11.17 4.97
CA SER A 45 -18.79 -11.41 6.20
C SER A 45 -17.36 -10.89 6.03
N PRO A 46 -17.17 -9.56 6.06
CA PRO A 46 -15.87 -8.96 5.88
C PRO A 46 -14.97 -9.23 7.08
N GLU A 47 -13.74 -9.66 6.81
CA GLU A 47 -12.69 -9.83 7.80
C GLU A 47 -11.75 -8.62 7.79
N ILE A 48 -11.62 -7.95 8.95
CA ILE A 48 -10.68 -6.84 9.11
C ILE A 48 -9.33 -7.40 9.56
N ARG A 49 -8.30 -7.16 8.76
CA ARG A 49 -6.93 -7.57 9.06
C ARG A 49 -6.15 -6.44 9.73
N PRO A 50 -5.16 -6.75 10.59
CA PRO A 50 -4.29 -5.74 11.20
C PRO A 50 -3.56 -4.93 10.12
N LEU A 51 -3.59 -3.59 10.23
CA LEU A 51 -2.94 -2.70 9.27
C LEU A 51 -1.44 -3.02 9.13
N ALA A 52 -0.75 -3.30 10.23
CA ALA A 52 0.68 -3.59 10.23
C ALA A 52 1.03 -4.79 9.34
N SER A 53 0.24 -5.88 9.38
CA SER A 53 0.48 -7.06 8.56
C SER A 53 0.27 -6.79 7.07
N GLU A 54 -0.72 -5.99 6.73
CA GLU A 54 -1.05 -5.74 5.32
C GLU A 54 -0.11 -4.68 4.70
N ILE A 55 0.20 -3.61 5.41
CA ILE A 55 1.09 -2.56 4.91
C ILE A 55 2.54 -3.05 4.75
N SER A 56 2.99 -3.98 5.61
CA SER A 56 4.33 -4.60 5.51
C SER A 56 4.54 -5.45 4.25
N LYS A 57 3.46 -5.80 3.54
CA LYS A 57 3.56 -6.50 2.24
C LYS A 57 3.92 -5.56 1.09
N VAL A 58 3.67 -4.26 1.25
CA VAL A 58 3.81 -3.25 0.17
C VAL A 58 4.85 -2.18 0.46
N MET A 59 5.31 -2.06 1.70
CA MET A 59 6.31 -1.07 2.13
C MET A 59 7.43 -1.74 2.93
N SER A 60 8.62 -1.15 2.88
CA SER A 60 9.72 -1.52 3.78
C SER A 60 9.34 -1.22 5.23
N VAL A 61 9.76 -2.10 6.15
CA VAL A 61 9.44 -1.98 7.57
C VAL A 61 10.64 -1.44 8.34
N ARG A 62 10.39 -0.48 9.24
CA ARG A 62 11.29 -0.03 10.28
C ARG A 62 10.65 -0.28 11.64
N ASN A 63 11.26 -1.11 12.48
CA ASN A 63 10.85 -1.21 13.87
C ASN A 63 11.39 0.01 14.62
N VAL A 64 10.53 0.67 15.37
CA VAL A 64 10.86 1.85 16.17
C VAL A 64 10.71 1.55 17.65
N ASP A 65 11.52 2.20 18.48
CA ASP A 65 11.42 2.08 19.94
C ASP A 65 10.41 3.08 20.53
N LEU A 66 10.20 3.03 21.86
CA LEU A 66 9.24 3.90 22.55
C LEU A 66 9.64 5.38 22.52
N LEU A 67 10.93 5.70 22.43
CA LEU A 67 11.40 7.08 22.32
C LEU A 67 11.12 7.61 20.91
N GLU A 68 11.41 6.83 19.88
CA GLU A 68 11.08 7.16 18.50
C GLU A 68 9.57 7.29 18.29
N VAL A 69 8.76 6.41 18.89
CA VAL A 69 7.28 6.53 18.90
C VAL A 69 6.85 7.88 19.47
N LYS A 70 7.45 8.30 20.57
CA LYS A 70 7.16 9.61 21.19
C LYS A 70 7.57 10.78 20.28
N GLU A 71 8.73 10.71 19.63
CA GLU A 71 9.14 11.75 18.68
C GLU A 71 8.17 11.83 17.48
N LEU A 72 7.75 10.68 16.96
CA LEU A 72 6.76 10.61 15.88
C LEU A 72 5.39 11.17 16.28
N SER A 73 4.96 11.01 17.53
CA SER A 73 3.69 11.59 18.02
C SER A 73 3.70 13.12 17.99
N PHE A 74 4.88 13.75 18.08
CA PHE A 74 5.07 15.18 17.91
C PHE A 74 5.34 15.61 16.46
N GLY A 75 5.30 14.68 15.51
CA GLY A 75 5.61 14.95 14.10
C GLY A 75 7.09 15.20 13.81
N ARG A 76 8.00 14.81 14.72
CA ARG A 76 9.44 15.01 14.56
C ARG A 76 10.06 13.95 13.66
N SER A 77 11.15 14.32 12.97
CA SER A 77 11.92 13.41 12.12
C SER A 77 12.75 12.46 12.97
N LEU A 78 12.94 11.24 12.47
CA LEU A 78 13.90 10.28 12.97
C LEU A 78 15.19 10.28 12.13
N SER A 79 16.19 9.49 12.52
CA SER A 79 17.36 9.21 11.68
C SER A 79 16.91 8.66 10.32
N ALA A 80 17.65 8.97 9.25
CA ALA A 80 17.34 8.46 7.92
C ALA A 80 17.26 6.93 7.90
N SER A 81 16.32 6.40 7.14
CA SER A 81 16.22 4.96 6.86
C SER A 81 17.10 4.58 5.66
N ASN A 82 17.50 3.32 5.57
CA ASN A 82 18.29 2.79 4.44
C ASN A 82 17.43 2.43 3.21
N SER A 83 16.23 3.01 3.08
CA SER A 83 15.30 2.74 1.99
C SER A 83 15.15 3.96 1.10
N ASP A 84 15.12 3.78 -0.21
CA ASP A 84 14.89 4.84 -1.20
C ASP A 84 13.41 5.24 -1.34
N GLY A 85 12.50 4.52 -0.69
CA GLY A 85 11.05 4.77 -0.74
C GLY A 85 10.44 4.96 0.64
N PRO A 86 9.10 5.10 0.71
CA PRO A 86 8.39 5.23 1.96
C PRO A 86 8.55 3.96 2.82
N VAL A 87 8.68 4.17 4.13
CA VAL A 87 8.91 3.12 5.13
C VAL A 87 7.80 3.17 6.16
N VAL A 88 7.22 2.02 6.50
CA VAL A 88 6.29 1.93 7.61
C VAL A 88 7.03 1.74 8.94
N ALA A 89 6.79 2.61 9.89
CA ALA A 89 7.29 2.50 11.26
C ALA A 89 6.34 1.64 12.10
N ILE A 90 6.84 0.54 12.65
CA ILE A 90 6.09 -0.37 13.52
C ILE A 90 6.56 -0.19 14.96
N ALA A 91 5.63 0.14 15.84
CA ALA A 91 5.85 0.32 17.27
C ALA A 91 6.07 -1.03 17.98
N PRO A 92 6.62 -1.06 19.23
CA PRO A 92 6.85 -2.29 19.98
C PRO A 92 5.58 -3.10 20.30
N ASP A 93 4.40 -2.46 20.28
CA ASP A 93 3.10 -3.13 20.44
C ASP A 93 2.58 -3.76 19.13
N GLY A 94 3.35 -3.71 18.06
CA GLY A 94 3.02 -4.26 16.75
C GLY A 94 2.08 -3.39 15.91
N LYS A 95 1.75 -2.18 16.35
CA LYS A 95 0.91 -1.26 15.58
C LYS A 95 1.75 -0.37 14.68
N VAL A 96 1.11 0.11 13.62
CA VAL A 96 1.70 1.14 12.75
C VAL A 96 1.76 2.46 13.51
N ALA A 97 2.97 3.01 13.68
CA ALA A 97 3.19 4.31 14.30
C ALA A 97 3.08 5.44 13.26
N ALA A 98 3.77 5.29 12.13
CA ALA A 98 3.80 6.30 11.08
C ALA A 98 4.22 5.70 9.74
N ILE A 99 4.00 6.46 8.66
CA ILE A 99 4.70 6.29 7.38
C ILE A 99 5.76 7.38 7.29
N LEU A 100 6.98 6.99 6.96
CA LEU A 100 8.15 7.86 6.92
C LEU A 100 8.69 7.96 5.50
N GLU A 101 9.19 9.14 5.12
CA GLU A 101 9.99 9.35 3.92
C GLU A 101 11.32 10.01 4.28
N ASN A 102 12.41 9.54 3.66
CA ASN A 102 13.71 10.19 3.80
C ASN A 102 13.69 11.58 3.12
N ARG A 103 14.11 12.60 3.87
CA ARG A 103 14.32 13.97 3.41
C ARG A 103 15.68 14.47 3.91
N GLU A 104 16.04 15.72 3.58
CA GLU A 104 17.34 16.31 3.93
C GLU A 104 17.74 16.18 5.42
N HIS A 105 16.76 16.19 6.31
CA HIS A 105 16.98 16.16 7.76
C HIS A 105 16.61 14.81 8.43
N GLY A 106 16.54 13.73 7.67
CA GLY A 106 16.21 12.41 8.17
C GLY A 106 14.87 11.84 7.65
N ALA A 107 14.38 10.80 8.29
CA ALA A 107 13.10 10.19 7.96
C ALA A 107 11.96 11.01 8.59
N GLN A 108 11.23 11.75 7.76
CA GLN A 108 10.09 12.57 8.19
C GLN A 108 8.77 11.78 8.13
N PRO A 109 7.89 11.92 9.13
CA PRO A 109 6.56 11.34 9.07
C PRO A 109 5.69 12.08 8.04
N VAL A 110 5.14 11.35 7.08
CA VAL A 110 4.13 11.84 6.12
C VAL A 110 2.71 11.49 6.57
N ALA A 111 2.57 10.47 7.42
CA ALA A 111 1.33 10.13 8.10
C ALA A 111 1.65 9.56 9.48
N VAL A 112 0.91 9.94 10.52
CA VAL A 112 1.06 9.47 11.90
C VAL A 112 -0.25 8.83 12.35
N PHE A 113 -0.19 7.62 12.94
CA PHE A 113 -1.33 6.80 13.36
C PHE A 113 -1.46 6.66 14.88
N ILE A 114 -0.52 7.22 15.62
CA ILE A 114 -0.47 7.26 17.10
C ILE A 114 -0.74 8.66 17.61
N SER A 115 -1.36 8.78 18.74
CA SER A 115 -1.65 10.05 19.45
C SER A 115 -0.99 10.04 20.83
#